data_f6cf6963ffe9f6aaefe3519990082311
#
_entry.id   f6cf6963ffe9f6aaefe3519990082311
#
_cell.length_a   1.000
_cell.length_b   1.000
_cell.length_c   1.000
_cell.angle_alpha   90.00
_cell.angle_beta   90.00
_cell.angle_gamma   90.00
#
_symmetry.space_group_name_H-M   'P 1'
#
loop_
_entity.id
_entity.type
_entity.pdbx_description
1 polymer ?
#
loop_
_entity_poly.entity_id
_entity_poly.type
_entity_poly.pdbx_seq_one_letter_code
_entity_poly.pdbx_strand_id
1 'polypeptide(L)'
;MTKRDKPHVLVVNQHGDNRGDEAALLAMCSGIEAELGPTQFTVIHQFNNAAAGPMLRPDAQWITLKLPVGEAIRFVAYLALRIFRLRPQFLLGSLGKKTIHAYETADVVVSAPGGPYFGDLYIGHEAVHWLYVWIAKLHRVPAMLYATSAGPFHKKWANPFRRYTYRCFSRLFVREEISAGHIRGLFADRRHGVNIEVSIDSALQVAIAPQERQHDDAQLIVVSAIHWPYPNDPSPQLRQKEYDTSVIEAVKIFAESRPTHVVFVPQLYGSTHRDTPYLETLARLLPANISCEVLSDAKSSNEQRALFAAADWVVAGRYHPAVFAVSAAVPVLCIAYEHKATGVLQAAGVPDAVMSIDEVTVEVVQAKARELLAVRADLSARLQVAQVALREVSSRTSGAVAELVRRSMK
;
A
#
# COMPACT_ATOMS: atom_id res chain seq x y z
N MET A 1 -15.25 -29.95 16.63
CA MET A 1 -14.88 -28.52 16.40
C MET A 1 -16.08 -27.69 16.82
N THR A 2 -15.97 -26.87 17.86
CA THR A 2 -17.00 -25.88 18.21
C THR A 2 -17.15 -24.90 17.06
N LYS A 3 -18.37 -24.80 16.51
CA LYS A 3 -18.72 -23.85 15.46
C LYS A 3 -18.43 -22.46 16.02
N ARG A 4 -17.48 -21.71 15.43
CA ARG A 4 -17.21 -20.34 15.84
C ARG A 4 -18.34 -19.44 15.38
N ASP A 5 -18.69 -18.48 16.22
CA ASP A 5 -19.78 -17.55 15.93
C ASP A 5 -19.38 -16.50 14.87
N LYS A 6 -18.07 -16.31 14.61
CA LYS A 6 -17.54 -15.31 13.66
C LYS A 6 -16.41 -15.88 12.82
N PRO A 7 -16.32 -15.52 11.53
CA PRO A 7 -15.17 -15.81 10.70
C PRO A 7 -13.89 -15.22 11.28
N HIS A 8 -12.76 -15.92 11.13
CA HIS A 8 -11.45 -15.45 11.59
C HIS A 8 -10.47 -15.31 10.42
N VAL A 9 -10.06 -14.10 10.15
CA VAL A 9 -9.09 -13.72 9.10
C VAL A 9 -7.76 -13.39 9.76
N LEU A 10 -6.71 -14.15 9.40
CA LEU A 10 -5.34 -13.86 9.80
C LEU A 10 -4.65 -13.04 8.70
N VAL A 11 -4.31 -11.80 9.02
CA VAL A 11 -3.56 -10.91 8.13
C VAL A 11 -2.08 -11.03 8.43
N VAL A 12 -1.27 -11.27 7.41
CA VAL A 12 0.20 -11.35 7.49
C VAL A 12 0.85 -10.36 6.53
N ASN A 13 2.14 -10.13 6.65
CA ASN A 13 2.91 -9.21 5.81
C ASN A 13 2.48 -7.73 5.93
N GLN A 14 1.77 -7.35 6.99
CA GLN A 14 1.40 -5.96 7.19
C GLN A 14 2.63 -5.14 7.62
N HIS A 15 2.96 -4.14 6.80
CA HIS A 15 3.94 -3.12 7.13
C HIS A 15 3.26 -1.94 7.82
N GLY A 16 4.03 -1.20 8.61
CA GLY A 16 3.58 -0.02 9.33
C GLY A 16 4.36 1.23 8.97
N ASP A 17 4.12 2.28 9.74
CA ASP A 17 4.77 3.58 9.62
C ASP A 17 4.52 4.29 8.27
N ASN A 18 3.45 3.88 7.55
CA ASN A 18 3.01 4.43 6.27
C ASN A 18 1.49 4.57 6.24
N ARG A 19 0.99 5.78 6.07
CA ARG A 19 -0.45 6.09 6.08
C ARG A 19 -1.22 5.42 4.94
N GLY A 20 -0.56 5.20 3.81
CA GLY A 20 -1.17 4.50 2.70
C GLY A 20 -1.40 3.01 2.97
N ASP A 21 -0.42 2.32 3.54
CA ASP A 21 -0.57 0.90 3.91
C ASP A 21 -1.61 0.71 5.02
N GLU A 22 -1.76 1.69 5.93
CA GLU A 22 -2.85 1.72 6.90
C GLU A 22 -4.21 1.86 6.24
N ALA A 23 -4.35 2.81 5.30
CA ALA A 23 -5.60 3.01 4.56
C ALA A 23 -6.00 1.75 3.78
N ALA A 24 -5.03 1.11 3.15
CA ALA A 24 -5.24 -0.13 2.40
C ALA A 24 -5.69 -1.29 3.31
N LEU A 25 -5.07 -1.45 4.49
CA LEU A 25 -5.47 -2.44 5.50
C LEU A 25 -6.90 -2.20 6.00
N LEU A 26 -7.21 -0.97 6.40
CA LEU A 26 -8.55 -0.62 6.92
C LEU A 26 -9.62 -0.85 5.86
N ALA A 27 -9.37 -0.46 4.62
CA ALA A 27 -10.29 -0.67 3.51
C ALA A 27 -10.50 -2.18 3.22
N MET A 28 -9.42 -2.98 3.23
CA MET A 28 -9.51 -4.44 3.13
C MET A 28 -10.38 -5.03 4.22
N CYS A 29 -10.14 -4.67 5.49
CA CYS A 29 -10.93 -5.17 6.61
C CYS A 29 -12.41 -4.81 6.46
N SER A 30 -12.71 -3.55 6.15
CA SER A 30 -14.09 -3.09 5.93
C SER A 30 -14.76 -3.80 4.74
N GLY A 31 -14.04 -4.02 3.65
CA GLY A 31 -14.54 -4.76 2.50
C GLY A 31 -14.84 -6.24 2.81
N ILE A 32 -14.00 -6.89 3.62
CA ILE A 32 -14.23 -8.27 4.08
C ILE A 32 -15.44 -8.34 5.01
N GLU A 33 -15.61 -7.38 5.91
CA GLU A 33 -16.79 -7.31 6.81
C GLU A 33 -18.08 -7.01 6.05
N ALA A 34 -18.02 -6.24 4.97
CA ALA A 34 -19.18 -6.03 4.10
C ALA A 34 -19.66 -7.34 3.46
N GLU A 35 -18.76 -8.28 3.20
CA GLU A 35 -19.06 -9.58 2.58
C GLU A 35 -19.44 -10.68 3.57
N LEU A 36 -18.86 -10.68 4.77
CA LEU A 36 -18.97 -11.76 5.76
C LEU A 36 -19.78 -11.37 7.01
N GLY A 37 -20.07 -10.09 7.20
CA GLY A 37 -20.54 -9.57 8.48
C GLY A 37 -19.40 -9.43 9.50
N PRO A 38 -19.72 -9.32 10.80
CA PRO A 38 -18.73 -9.13 11.85
C PRO A 38 -17.66 -10.22 11.84
N THR A 39 -16.40 -9.82 11.62
CA THR A 39 -15.26 -10.70 11.39
C THR A 39 -14.18 -10.47 12.46
N GLN A 40 -13.59 -11.54 12.96
CA GLN A 40 -12.42 -11.47 13.84
C GLN A 40 -11.17 -11.31 12.98
N PHE A 41 -10.36 -10.28 13.26
CA PHE A 41 -9.05 -10.10 12.62
C PHE A 41 -7.92 -10.36 13.61
N THR A 42 -6.90 -11.09 13.17
CA THR A 42 -5.59 -11.12 13.81
C THR A 42 -4.57 -10.61 12.80
N VAL A 43 -3.73 -9.65 13.18
CA VAL A 43 -2.76 -9.02 12.28
C VAL A 43 -1.34 -9.28 12.79
N ILE A 44 -0.54 -10.00 12.01
CA ILE A 44 0.90 -10.14 12.24
C ILE A 44 1.61 -9.02 11.46
N HIS A 45 2.26 -8.12 12.19
CA HIS A 45 2.78 -6.89 11.62
C HIS A 45 4.26 -6.66 11.94
N GLN A 46 4.85 -5.74 11.19
CA GLN A 46 6.25 -5.29 11.32
C GLN A 46 6.35 -3.80 11.67
N PHE A 47 5.38 -3.22 12.37
CA PHE A 47 5.45 -1.83 12.82
C PHE A 47 6.65 -1.62 13.75
N ASN A 48 7.36 -0.51 13.59
CA ASN A 48 8.39 -0.11 14.53
C ASN A 48 7.80 0.26 15.88
N ASN A 49 6.63 0.90 15.89
CA ASN A 49 5.84 1.17 17.09
C ASN A 49 4.73 0.11 17.24
N ALA A 50 4.89 -0.80 18.20
CA ALA A 50 3.92 -1.85 18.47
C ALA A 50 2.54 -1.33 18.90
N ALA A 51 2.45 -0.11 19.45
CA ALA A 51 1.20 0.51 19.86
C ALA A 51 0.38 1.07 18.68
N ALA A 52 0.99 1.28 17.51
CA ALA A 52 0.31 1.86 16.36
C ALA A 52 -0.82 0.97 15.83
N GLY A 53 -0.63 -0.36 15.81
CA GLY A 53 -1.64 -1.31 15.36
C GLY A 53 -2.94 -1.25 16.16
N PRO A 54 -2.92 -1.38 17.50
CA PRO A 54 -4.12 -1.24 18.35
C PRO A 54 -4.83 0.10 18.22
N MET A 55 -4.10 1.19 17.96
CA MET A 55 -4.71 2.50 17.70
C MET A 55 -5.44 2.54 16.35
N LEU A 56 -4.92 1.82 15.36
CA LEU A 56 -5.49 1.77 14.02
C LEU A 56 -6.80 0.97 13.98
N ARG A 57 -6.84 -0.18 14.67
CA ARG A 57 -8.00 -1.06 14.74
C ARG A 57 -8.05 -1.77 16.12
N PRO A 58 -8.72 -1.18 17.13
CA PRO A 58 -8.72 -1.68 18.50
C PRO A 58 -9.40 -3.05 18.67
N ASP A 59 -10.33 -3.40 17.78
CA ASP A 59 -11.07 -4.67 17.80
C ASP A 59 -10.29 -5.85 17.21
N ALA A 60 -9.14 -5.59 16.55
CA ALA A 60 -8.26 -6.62 16.03
C ALA A 60 -7.22 -7.08 17.06
N GLN A 61 -6.82 -8.35 16.98
CA GLN A 61 -5.67 -8.85 17.72
C GLN A 61 -4.38 -8.53 16.94
N TRP A 62 -3.42 -7.87 17.59
CA TRP A 62 -2.14 -7.50 16.98
C TRP A 62 -1.00 -8.36 17.54
N ILE A 63 -0.17 -8.89 16.63
CA ILE A 63 0.99 -9.71 16.98
C ILE A 63 2.23 -9.10 16.31
N THR A 64 3.15 -8.60 17.11
CA THR A 64 4.47 -8.16 16.63
C THR A 64 5.44 -9.34 16.71
N LEU A 65 5.74 -9.98 15.58
CA LEU A 65 6.62 -11.14 15.58
C LEU A 65 8.10 -10.71 15.55
N LYS A 66 8.60 -10.21 16.67
CA LYS A 66 10.02 -9.93 16.91
C LYS A 66 10.56 -10.98 17.90
N LEU A 67 11.11 -12.06 17.39
CA LEU A 67 11.65 -13.14 18.21
C LEU A 67 13.14 -12.87 18.52
N PRO A 68 13.59 -12.99 19.79
CA PRO A 68 15.00 -13.11 20.12
C PRO A 68 15.64 -14.26 19.34
N VAL A 69 16.93 -14.17 19.01
CA VAL A 69 17.62 -15.15 18.17
C VAL A 69 17.40 -16.59 18.62
N GLY A 70 17.52 -16.87 19.93
CA GLY A 70 17.30 -18.21 20.48
C GLY A 70 15.86 -18.72 20.35
N GLU A 71 14.87 -17.83 20.43
CA GLU A 71 13.46 -18.19 20.19
C GLU A 71 13.19 -18.36 18.71
N ALA A 72 13.79 -17.56 17.83
CA ALA A 72 13.67 -17.71 16.39
C ALA A 72 14.21 -19.07 15.92
N ILE A 73 15.37 -19.53 16.44
CA ILE A 73 15.94 -20.86 16.14
C ILE A 73 14.95 -21.95 16.58
N ARG A 74 14.43 -21.88 17.81
CA ARG A 74 13.45 -22.85 18.31
C ARG A 74 12.15 -22.84 17.50
N PHE A 75 11.68 -21.68 17.08
CA PHE A 75 10.52 -21.51 16.23
C PHE A 75 10.73 -22.19 14.87
N VAL A 76 11.89 -21.96 14.23
CA VAL A 76 12.25 -22.64 12.98
C VAL A 76 12.35 -24.16 13.17
N ALA A 77 12.96 -24.64 14.28
CA ALA A 77 12.99 -26.06 14.60
C ALA A 77 11.58 -26.65 14.79
N TYR A 78 10.68 -25.93 15.44
CA TYR A 78 9.28 -26.32 15.53
C TYR A 78 8.66 -26.48 14.14
N LEU A 79 8.83 -25.50 13.24
CA LEU A 79 8.28 -25.58 11.89
C LEU A 79 8.86 -26.72 11.08
N ALA A 80 10.15 -27.02 11.20
CA ALA A 80 10.79 -28.16 10.56
C ALA A 80 10.20 -29.50 11.04
N LEU A 81 10.02 -29.68 12.34
CA LEU A 81 9.40 -30.87 12.91
C LEU A 81 7.91 -30.98 12.56
N ARG A 82 7.26 -29.85 12.35
CA ARG A 82 5.87 -29.78 11.91
C ARG A 82 5.65 -30.34 10.51
N ILE A 83 6.66 -30.31 9.63
CA ILE A 83 6.64 -30.97 8.31
C ILE A 83 6.41 -32.48 8.49
N PHE A 84 7.00 -33.08 9.52
CA PHE A 84 6.80 -34.49 9.88
C PHE A 84 5.56 -34.73 10.76
N ARG A 85 4.64 -33.75 10.85
CA ARG A 85 3.41 -33.78 11.67
C ARG A 85 3.64 -33.81 13.18
N LEU A 86 4.87 -33.63 13.66
CA LEU A 86 5.19 -33.49 15.07
C LEU A 86 4.76 -32.11 15.59
N ARG A 87 4.35 -32.02 16.86
CA ARG A 87 3.87 -30.76 17.49
C ARG A 87 4.62 -30.47 18.79
N PRO A 88 5.93 -30.25 18.78
CA PRO A 88 6.74 -30.05 19.99
C PRO A 88 6.50 -28.65 20.59
N GLN A 89 5.38 -28.45 21.26
CA GLN A 89 4.96 -27.15 21.84
C GLN A 89 5.98 -26.54 22.80
N PHE A 90 6.88 -27.37 23.38
CA PHE A 90 7.94 -26.92 24.29
C PHE A 90 9.02 -26.07 23.59
N LEU A 91 9.12 -26.17 22.26
CA LEU A 91 10.02 -25.32 21.46
C LEU A 91 9.52 -23.88 21.31
N LEU A 92 8.22 -23.64 21.54
CA LEU A 92 7.58 -22.35 21.32
C LEU A 92 7.58 -21.51 22.60
N GLY A 93 8.17 -20.33 22.54
CA GLY A 93 7.94 -19.27 23.52
C GLY A 93 6.50 -18.72 23.44
N SER A 94 6.16 -17.78 24.33
CA SER A 94 4.80 -17.23 24.42
C SER A 94 4.33 -16.59 23.09
N LEU A 95 5.20 -15.85 22.43
CA LEU A 95 4.92 -15.20 21.15
C LEU A 95 4.78 -16.23 20.02
N GLY A 96 5.66 -17.24 19.98
CA GLY A 96 5.57 -18.34 19.02
C GLY A 96 4.24 -19.12 19.17
N LYS A 97 3.81 -19.41 20.40
CA LYS A 97 2.51 -20.05 20.68
C LYS A 97 1.34 -19.21 20.19
N LYS A 98 1.33 -17.90 20.48
CA LYS A 98 0.28 -16.98 20.01
C LYS A 98 0.23 -16.96 18.48
N THR A 99 1.39 -16.91 17.82
CA THR A 99 1.48 -16.92 16.36
C THR A 99 0.90 -18.20 15.78
N ILE A 100 1.35 -19.37 16.26
CA ILE A 100 0.86 -20.67 15.75
C ILE A 100 -0.63 -20.84 16.03
N HIS A 101 -1.12 -20.41 17.20
CA HIS A 101 -2.54 -20.44 17.53
C HIS A 101 -3.37 -19.58 16.55
N ALA A 102 -2.88 -18.42 16.13
CA ALA A 102 -3.54 -17.58 15.12
C ALA A 102 -3.72 -18.34 13.79
N TYR A 103 -2.72 -19.09 13.33
CA TYR A 103 -2.84 -19.92 12.13
C TYR A 103 -3.80 -21.12 12.33
N GLU A 104 -3.75 -21.77 13.50
CA GLU A 104 -4.61 -22.94 13.80
C GLU A 104 -6.09 -22.55 13.94
N THR A 105 -6.34 -21.28 14.21
CA THR A 105 -7.68 -20.75 14.41
C THR A 105 -8.20 -19.92 13.23
N ALA A 106 -7.38 -19.58 12.25
CA ALA A 106 -7.81 -18.81 11.08
C ALA A 106 -8.59 -19.69 10.08
N ASP A 107 -9.64 -19.10 9.49
CA ASP A 107 -10.36 -19.67 8.36
C ASP A 107 -9.67 -19.38 7.03
N VAL A 108 -8.91 -18.26 6.99
CA VAL A 108 -8.10 -17.85 5.84
C VAL A 108 -6.91 -17.03 6.32
N VAL A 109 -5.78 -17.15 5.62
CA VAL A 109 -4.61 -16.26 5.77
C VAL A 109 -4.58 -15.30 4.58
N VAL A 110 -4.52 -14.01 4.87
CA VAL A 110 -4.45 -12.95 3.85
C VAL A 110 -3.10 -12.25 3.95
N SER A 111 -2.29 -12.34 2.87
CA SER A 111 -1.12 -11.47 2.74
C SER A 111 -1.61 -10.06 2.45
N ALA A 112 -1.33 -9.13 3.34
CA ALA A 112 -1.87 -7.78 3.38
C ALA A 112 -1.74 -7.03 2.05
N PRO A 113 -2.61 -6.06 1.74
CA PRO A 113 -2.43 -5.16 0.62
C PRO A 113 -1.19 -4.29 0.80
N GLY A 114 -0.64 -3.76 -0.29
CA GLY A 114 0.53 -2.91 -0.27
C GLY A 114 1.76 -3.52 -0.95
N GLY A 115 2.92 -3.34 -0.40
CA GLY A 115 4.18 -3.89 -0.93
C GLY A 115 4.90 -3.02 -1.95
N PRO A 116 5.90 -3.58 -2.66
CA PRO A 116 6.07 -5.02 -2.93
C PRO A 116 6.69 -5.78 -1.74
N TYR A 117 6.06 -6.85 -1.30
CA TYR A 117 6.60 -7.77 -0.28
C TYR A 117 7.48 -8.86 -0.90
N PHE A 118 7.26 -9.12 -2.19
CA PHE A 118 7.96 -10.12 -2.98
C PHE A 118 8.65 -9.43 -4.15
N GLY A 119 9.99 -9.38 -4.12
CA GLY A 119 10.78 -8.73 -5.18
C GLY A 119 12.18 -8.34 -4.73
N ASP A 120 13.00 -7.97 -5.70
CA ASP A 120 14.43 -7.69 -5.50
C ASP A 120 14.70 -6.44 -4.65
N LEU A 121 13.76 -5.48 -4.60
CA LEU A 121 13.87 -4.25 -3.80
C LEU A 121 13.89 -4.54 -2.29
N TYR A 122 13.18 -5.58 -1.86
CA TYR A 122 13.03 -5.93 -0.44
C TYR A 122 13.59 -7.31 -0.10
N ILE A 123 14.57 -7.79 -0.87
CA ILE A 123 15.13 -9.15 -0.75
C ILE A 123 15.59 -9.51 0.67
N GLY A 124 16.06 -8.53 1.45
CA GLY A 124 16.49 -8.73 2.85
C GLY A 124 15.34 -9.15 3.78
N HIS A 125 14.13 -8.77 3.48
CA HIS A 125 12.92 -9.08 4.27
C HIS A 125 12.03 -10.13 3.61
N GLU A 126 12.25 -10.45 2.33
CA GLU A 126 11.40 -11.32 1.53
C GLU A 126 11.26 -12.73 2.14
N ALA A 127 12.32 -13.25 2.75
CA ALA A 127 12.30 -14.57 3.40
C ALA A 127 11.26 -14.68 4.54
N VAL A 128 11.05 -13.60 5.29
CA VAL A 128 10.03 -13.55 6.35
C VAL A 128 8.63 -13.60 5.74
N HIS A 129 8.43 -12.92 4.60
CA HIS A 129 7.15 -12.93 3.88
C HIS A 129 6.84 -14.31 3.30
N TRP A 130 7.85 -15.04 2.79
CA TRP A 130 7.68 -16.44 2.38
C TRP A 130 7.27 -17.31 3.56
N LEU A 131 7.95 -17.14 4.70
CA LEU A 131 7.71 -17.95 5.89
C LEU A 131 6.25 -17.86 6.36
N TYR A 132 5.66 -16.68 6.40
CA TYR A 132 4.26 -16.51 6.79
C TYR A 132 3.30 -17.30 5.88
N VAL A 133 3.54 -17.30 4.58
CA VAL A 133 2.73 -18.08 3.62
C VAL A 133 2.97 -19.58 3.77
N TRP A 134 4.21 -19.99 4.02
CA TRP A 134 4.55 -21.42 4.22
C TRP A 134 3.96 -21.97 5.53
N ILE A 135 3.87 -21.16 6.58
CA ILE A 135 3.17 -21.55 7.81
C ILE A 135 1.68 -21.82 7.52
N ALA A 136 1.02 -20.97 6.74
CA ALA A 136 -0.36 -21.20 6.32
C ALA A 136 -0.51 -22.55 5.60
N LYS A 137 0.38 -22.84 4.64
CA LYS A 137 0.42 -24.12 3.93
C LYS A 137 0.65 -25.31 4.86
N LEU A 138 1.57 -25.17 5.83
CA LEU A 138 1.90 -26.19 6.81
C LEU A 138 0.70 -26.51 7.73
N HIS A 139 -0.10 -25.49 8.06
CA HIS A 139 -1.31 -25.63 8.87
C HIS A 139 -2.56 -25.93 8.03
N ARG A 140 -2.42 -26.02 6.69
CA ARG A 140 -3.51 -26.28 5.73
C ARG A 140 -4.62 -25.22 5.76
N VAL A 141 -4.27 -24.01 6.13
CA VAL A 141 -5.16 -22.86 6.04
C VAL A 141 -5.04 -22.26 4.64
N PRO A 142 -6.16 -22.01 3.92
CA PRO A 142 -6.09 -21.36 2.62
C PRO A 142 -5.45 -19.99 2.76
N ALA A 143 -4.52 -19.65 1.84
CA ALA A 143 -3.85 -18.37 1.81
C ALA A 143 -4.21 -17.58 0.55
N MET A 144 -4.34 -16.28 0.67
CA MET A 144 -4.62 -15.37 -0.44
C MET A 144 -3.64 -14.20 -0.47
N LEU A 145 -3.13 -13.89 -1.65
CA LEU A 145 -2.42 -12.64 -1.91
C LEU A 145 -3.44 -11.54 -2.23
N TYR A 146 -3.46 -10.46 -1.47
CA TYR A 146 -4.51 -9.45 -1.54
C TYR A 146 -4.02 -8.16 -2.18
N ALA A 147 -4.21 -8.00 -3.49
CA ALA A 147 -3.95 -6.77 -4.26
C ALA A 147 -2.59 -6.11 -3.93
N THR A 148 -1.51 -6.88 -3.97
CA THR A 148 -0.15 -6.37 -3.72
C THR A 148 0.58 -6.09 -5.03
N SER A 149 1.62 -5.23 -4.98
CA SER A 149 2.64 -5.19 -6.02
C SER A 149 3.64 -6.34 -5.87
N ALA A 150 4.26 -6.78 -6.97
CA ALA A 150 5.24 -7.84 -7.01
C ALA A 150 6.34 -7.59 -8.04
N GLY A 151 7.56 -8.02 -7.72
CA GLY A 151 8.72 -7.88 -8.60
C GLY A 151 9.50 -6.57 -8.44
N PRO A 152 10.50 -6.33 -9.29
CA PRO A 152 11.05 -7.27 -10.28
C PRO A 152 11.75 -8.49 -9.66
N PHE A 153 12.04 -9.53 -10.48
CA PHE A 153 12.61 -10.81 -10.04
C PHE A 153 13.93 -11.16 -10.78
N HIS A 154 14.88 -10.25 -10.80
CA HIS A 154 16.18 -10.45 -11.47
C HIS A 154 17.11 -11.39 -10.70
N LYS A 155 17.01 -11.46 -9.36
CA LYS A 155 17.82 -12.33 -8.50
C LYS A 155 17.39 -13.79 -8.64
N LYS A 156 17.97 -14.49 -9.62
CA LYS A 156 17.60 -15.86 -10.03
C LYS A 156 17.65 -16.89 -8.90
N TRP A 157 18.55 -16.72 -7.90
CA TRP A 157 18.68 -17.62 -6.76
C TRP A 157 17.43 -17.65 -5.87
N ALA A 158 16.69 -16.54 -5.78
CA ALA A 158 15.46 -16.44 -4.98
C ALA A 158 14.23 -17.01 -5.71
N ASN A 159 14.28 -17.12 -7.04
CA ASN A 159 13.13 -17.50 -7.86
C ASN A 159 12.55 -18.89 -7.55
N PRO A 160 13.32 -19.94 -7.16
CA PRO A 160 12.74 -21.20 -6.70
C PRO A 160 11.82 -21.03 -5.48
N PHE A 161 12.24 -20.24 -4.48
CA PHE A 161 11.45 -19.94 -3.28
C PHE A 161 10.22 -19.10 -3.60
N ARG A 162 10.34 -18.10 -4.47
CA ARG A 162 9.25 -17.28 -4.98
C ARG A 162 8.20 -18.14 -5.67
N ARG A 163 8.61 -19.01 -6.61
CA ARG A 163 7.71 -19.94 -7.29
C ARG A 163 6.98 -20.86 -6.33
N TYR A 164 7.68 -21.39 -5.33
CA TYR A 164 7.05 -22.23 -4.31
C TYR A 164 6.02 -21.42 -3.50
N THR A 165 6.38 -20.20 -3.08
CA THR A 165 5.48 -19.32 -2.31
C THR A 165 4.22 -18.98 -3.09
N TYR A 166 4.34 -18.58 -4.37
CA TYR A 166 3.16 -18.27 -5.18
C TYR A 166 2.25 -19.49 -5.39
N ARG A 167 2.78 -20.71 -5.43
CA ARG A 167 1.99 -21.94 -5.47
C ARG A 167 1.31 -22.28 -4.15
N CYS A 168 1.73 -21.70 -3.05
CA CYS A 168 1.07 -21.89 -1.75
C CYS A 168 -0.22 -21.08 -1.62
N PHE A 169 -0.40 -20.04 -2.41
CA PHE A 169 -1.64 -19.27 -2.40
C PHE A 169 -2.78 -20.00 -3.13
N SER A 170 -3.96 -19.94 -2.54
CA SER A 170 -5.22 -20.44 -3.13
C SER A 170 -5.78 -19.46 -4.17
N ARG A 171 -5.57 -18.17 -3.97
CA ARG A 171 -5.94 -17.06 -4.86
C ARG A 171 -4.83 -16.01 -4.87
N LEU A 172 -4.57 -15.42 -6.03
CA LEU A 172 -3.53 -14.44 -6.24
C LEU A 172 -4.14 -13.20 -6.90
N PHE A 173 -4.27 -12.12 -6.13
CA PHE A 173 -4.65 -10.81 -6.65
C PHE A 173 -3.45 -9.86 -6.55
N VAL A 174 -3.12 -9.25 -7.68
CA VAL A 174 -2.15 -8.16 -7.77
C VAL A 174 -2.88 -6.87 -8.15
N ARG A 175 -2.29 -5.71 -7.84
CA ARG A 175 -2.97 -4.43 -8.06
C ARG A 175 -2.64 -3.75 -9.38
N GLU A 176 -1.73 -4.31 -10.18
CA GLU A 176 -1.39 -3.79 -11.52
C GLU A 176 -0.85 -4.91 -12.43
N GLU A 177 -1.02 -4.73 -13.74
CA GLU A 177 -0.66 -5.72 -14.77
C GLU A 177 0.87 -5.95 -14.82
N ILE A 178 1.68 -4.95 -14.46
CA ILE A 178 3.14 -5.08 -14.41
C ILE A 178 3.55 -6.15 -13.40
N SER A 179 2.95 -6.13 -12.20
CA SER A 179 3.17 -7.17 -11.18
C SER A 179 2.71 -8.55 -11.66
N ALA A 180 1.58 -8.64 -12.35
CA ALA A 180 1.12 -9.88 -12.97
C ALA A 180 2.12 -10.40 -14.00
N GLY A 181 2.66 -9.52 -14.84
CA GLY A 181 3.72 -9.83 -15.81
C GLY A 181 4.98 -10.38 -15.15
N HIS A 182 5.44 -9.77 -14.06
CA HIS A 182 6.59 -10.27 -13.29
C HIS A 182 6.34 -11.68 -12.74
N ILE A 183 5.17 -11.94 -12.15
CA ILE A 183 4.85 -13.27 -11.62
C ILE A 183 4.72 -14.29 -12.76
N ARG A 184 4.02 -13.98 -13.86
CA ARG A 184 3.94 -14.86 -15.05
C ARG A 184 5.33 -15.21 -15.58
N GLY A 185 6.25 -14.24 -15.62
CA GLY A 185 7.64 -14.42 -16.01
C GLY A 185 8.40 -15.45 -15.16
N LEU A 186 8.08 -15.58 -13.85
CA LEU A 186 8.66 -16.64 -13.02
C LEU A 186 8.29 -18.06 -13.48
N PHE A 187 7.18 -18.21 -14.21
CA PHE A 187 6.62 -19.51 -14.61
C PHE A 187 6.70 -19.74 -16.13
N ALA A 188 7.30 -18.84 -16.90
CA ALA A 188 7.34 -18.91 -18.38
C ALA A 188 7.85 -20.25 -18.91
N ASP A 189 8.87 -20.83 -18.26
CA ASP A 189 9.48 -22.10 -18.66
C ASP A 189 8.85 -23.32 -17.99
N ARG A 190 7.65 -23.20 -17.41
CA ARG A 190 7.03 -24.27 -16.61
C ARG A 190 5.68 -24.70 -17.16
N ARG A 191 5.43 -26.02 -17.15
CA ARG A 191 4.16 -26.63 -17.60
C ARG A 191 2.93 -26.15 -16.81
N HIS A 192 3.11 -25.77 -15.53
CA HIS A 192 2.04 -25.34 -14.64
C HIS A 192 2.39 -23.97 -14.06
N GLY A 193 1.72 -22.94 -14.55
CA GLY A 193 1.73 -21.61 -13.98
C GLY A 193 0.83 -21.47 -12.73
N VAL A 194 0.61 -20.26 -12.31
CA VAL A 194 -0.36 -19.89 -11.29
C VAL A 194 -1.43 -18.98 -11.92
N ASN A 195 -2.67 -19.09 -11.43
CA ASN A 195 -3.73 -18.18 -11.87
C ASN A 195 -3.59 -16.86 -11.12
N ILE A 196 -3.48 -15.75 -11.87
CA ILE A 196 -3.27 -14.42 -11.32
C ILE A 196 -4.43 -13.55 -11.80
N GLU A 197 -5.09 -12.90 -10.85
CA GLU A 197 -6.12 -11.94 -11.11
C GLU A 197 -5.57 -10.53 -10.88
N VAL A 198 -5.85 -9.61 -11.79
CA VAL A 198 -5.47 -8.20 -11.63
C VAL A 198 -6.65 -7.47 -11.02
N SER A 199 -6.39 -6.81 -9.92
CA SER A 199 -7.32 -5.94 -9.19
C SER A 199 -6.77 -4.52 -9.20
N ILE A 200 -7.06 -3.76 -8.18
CA ILE A 200 -6.52 -2.42 -7.93
C ILE A 200 -6.31 -2.27 -6.41
N ASP A 201 -5.67 -1.19 -5.98
CA ASP A 201 -5.39 -0.95 -4.56
C ASP A 201 -6.66 -0.97 -3.70
N SER A 202 -6.58 -1.62 -2.54
CA SER A 202 -7.71 -1.76 -1.62
C SER A 202 -8.19 -0.44 -1.03
N ALA A 203 -7.32 0.58 -0.94
CA ALA A 203 -7.74 1.90 -0.48
C ALA A 203 -8.85 2.53 -1.35
N LEU A 204 -9.06 2.02 -2.59
CA LEU A 204 -10.15 2.44 -3.47
C LEU A 204 -11.51 1.83 -3.10
N GLN A 205 -11.59 0.81 -2.24
CA GLN A 205 -12.85 0.15 -1.87
C GLN A 205 -13.81 1.05 -1.08
N VAL A 206 -13.25 1.98 -0.29
CA VAL A 206 -14.03 2.83 0.63
C VAL A 206 -14.15 4.23 0.06
N ALA A 207 -15.39 4.69 -0.10
CA ALA A 207 -15.65 6.10 -0.43
C ALA A 207 -15.17 7.02 0.69
N ILE A 208 -14.70 8.20 0.31
CA ILE A 208 -14.19 9.20 1.24
C ILE A 208 -15.14 10.40 1.20
N ALA A 209 -15.61 10.81 2.38
CA ALA A 209 -16.26 12.12 2.52
C ALA A 209 -15.19 13.20 2.60
N PRO A 210 -15.33 14.32 1.86
CA PRO A 210 -14.44 15.46 1.98
C PRO A 210 -14.46 16.01 3.41
N GLN A 211 -13.32 16.51 3.87
CA GLN A 211 -13.23 17.30 5.09
C GLN A 211 -13.83 18.69 4.85
N GLU A 212 -14.50 19.27 5.85
CA GLU A 212 -14.90 20.68 5.82
C GLU A 212 -13.65 21.56 5.69
N ARG A 213 -13.73 22.55 4.80
CA ARG A 213 -12.62 23.48 4.54
C ARG A 213 -12.60 24.59 5.56
N GLN A 214 -11.44 24.89 6.11
CA GLN A 214 -11.25 26.05 6.99
C GLN A 214 -11.18 27.39 6.22
N HIS A 215 -10.92 27.31 4.91
CA HIS A 215 -10.79 28.47 4.00
C HIS A 215 -11.62 28.22 2.74
N ASP A 216 -12.94 28.43 2.82
CA ASP A 216 -13.86 28.14 1.71
C ASP A 216 -13.58 28.95 0.45
N ASP A 217 -12.99 30.16 0.58
CA ASP A 217 -12.69 31.05 -0.54
C ASP A 217 -11.35 30.77 -1.23
N ALA A 218 -10.47 29.98 -0.61
CA ALA A 218 -9.15 29.66 -1.14
C ALA A 218 -9.12 28.28 -1.83
N GLN A 219 -8.37 28.18 -2.90
CA GLN A 219 -8.03 26.90 -3.52
C GLN A 219 -7.17 26.06 -2.56
N LEU A 220 -7.47 24.77 -2.43
CA LEU A 220 -6.66 23.84 -1.65
C LEU A 220 -5.82 22.97 -2.58
N ILE A 221 -4.49 23.06 -2.43
CA ILE A 221 -3.54 22.18 -3.11
C ILE A 221 -2.91 21.28 -2.07
N VAL A 222 -3.03 19.97 -2.25
CA VAL A 222 -2.40 18.96 -1.37
C VAL A 222 -1.15 18.41 -2.05
N VAL A 223 -0.02 18.49 -1.36
CA VAL A 223 1.30 18.07 -1.88
C VAL A 223 1.84 16.93 -1.03
N SER A 224 2.22 15.84 -1.66
CA SER A 224 2.98 14.78 -0.99
C SER A 224 4.19 14.42 -1.85
N ALA A 225 5.31 15.05 -1.56
CA ALA A 225 6.57 14.86 -2.26
C ALA A 225 7.45 13.78 -1.62
N ILE A 226 8.50 13.35 -2.32
CA ILE A 226 9.43 12.33 -1.86
C ILE A 226 10.87 12.85 -1.91
N HIS A 227 11.65 12.56 -0.86
CA HIS A 227 13.10 12.62 -0.96
C HIS A 227 13.59 11.30 -1.58
N TRP A 228 14.03 11.34 -2.85
CA TRP A 228 14.43 10.16 -3.60
C TRP A 228 15.95 10.08 -3.72
N PRO A 229 16.59 8.93 -3.47
CA PRO A 229 18.04 8.82 -3.46
C PRO A 229 18.70 8.81 -4.84
N TYR A 230 17.93 8.70 -5.95
CA TYR A 230 18.45 8.62 -7.32
C TYR A 230 19.64 7.65 -7.46
N PRO A 231 19.47 6.36 -7.16
CA PRO A 231 20.58 5.42 -6.96
C PRO A 231 21.45 5.20 -8.20
N ASN A 232 20.96 5.55 -9.40
CA ASN A 232 21.67 5.37 -10.66
C ASN A 232 22.12 6.70 -11.29
N ASP A 233 21.94 7.83 -10.62
CA ASP A 233 22.32 9.14 -11.14
C ASP A 233 23.70 9.55 -10.59
N PRO A 234 24.61 10.10 -11.41
CA PRO A 234 25.91 10.57 -10.98
C PRO A 234 25.84 11.80 -10.07
N SER A 235 24.73 12.52 -10.06
CA SER A 235 24.55 13.78 -9.32
C SER A 235 23.19 13.81 -8.57
N PRO A 236 22.94 12.86 -7.63
CA PRO A 236 21.64 12.68 -7.00
C PRO A 236 21.13 13.92 -6.26
N GLN A 237 22.02 14.73 -5.69
CA GLN A 237 21.64 15.98 -4.98
C GLN A 237 21.12 17.05 -5.95
N LEU A 238 21.70 17.14 -7.14
CA LEU A 238 21.23 18.05 -8.18
C LEU A 238 19.87 17.62 -8.71
N ARG A 239 19.69 16.31 -8.94
CA ARG A 239 18.39 15.74 -9.33
C ARG A 239 17.31 15.98 -8.29
N GLN A 240 17.63 15.82 -7.01
CA GLN A 240 16.68 16.11 -5.93
C GLN A 240 16.31 17.60 -5.91
N LYS A 241 17.29 18.49 -6.04
CA LYS A 241 17.03 19.94 -6.10
C LYS A 241 16.16 20.33 -7.30
N GLU A 242 16.39 19.72 -8.45
CA GLU A 242 15.58 19.91 -9.65
C GLU A 242 14.14 19.43 -9.44
N TYR A 243 13.96 18.25 -8.84
CA TYR A 243 12.66 17.73 -8.44
C TYR A 243 11.94 18.66 -7.46
N ASP A 244 12.64 19.13 -6.42
CA ASP A 244 12.07 20.05 -5.41
C ASP A 244 11.59 21.35 -6.07
N THR A 245 12.42 21.94 -6.94
CA THR A 245 12.07 23.14 -7.70
C THR A 245 10.86 22.86 -8.59
N SER A 246 10.83 21.74 -9.27
CA SER A 246 9.75 21.35 -10.19
C SER A 246 8.41 21.17 -9.47
N VAL A 247 8.40 20.56 -8.28
CA VAL A 247 7.20 20.43 -7.44
C VAL A 247 6.66 21.81 -7.05
N ILE A 248 7.53 22.74 -6.64
CA ILE A 248 7.14 24.11 -6.28
C ILE A 248 6.60 24.87 -7.51
N GLU A 249 7.22 24.72 -8.67
CA GLU A 249 6.75 25.36 -9.90
C GLU A 249 5.37 24.84 -10.33
N ALA A 250 5.11 23.52 -10.19
CA ALA A 250 3.77 22.98 -10.43
C ALA A 250 2.72 23.61 -9.49
N VAL A 251 3.04 23.73 -8.20
CA VAL A 251 2.16 24.39 -7.22
C VAL A 251 1.91 25.85 -7.59
N LYS A 252 2.93 26.59 -8.00
CA LYS A 252 2.79 27.99 -8.43
C LYS A 252 1.85 28.13 -9.63
N ILE A 253 1.98 27.25 -10.64
CA ILE A 253 1.11 27.25 -11.82
C ILE A 253 -0.34 26.96 -11.42
N PHE A 254 -0.58 25.97 -10.57
CA PHE A 254 -1.94 25.70 -10.10
C PHE A 254 -2.51 26.84 -9.24
N ALA A 255 -1.66 27.65 -8.59
CA ALA A 255 -2.05 28.77 -7.75
C ALA A 255 -2.23 30.09 -8.51
N GLU A 256 -1.93 30.18 -9.82
CA GLU A 256 -1.94 31.44 -10.59
C GLU A 256 -3.31 32.14 -10.62
N SER A 257 -4.42 31.38 -10.55
CA SER A 257 -5.74 31.93 -10.86
C SER A 257 -6.54 32.43 -9.66
N ARG A 258 -6.18 32.06 -8.42
CA ARG A 258 -6.93 32.43 -7.21
C ARG A 258 -6.11 32.26 -5.93
N PRO A 259 -6.53 32.91 -4.81
CA PRO A 259 -5.90 32.67 -3.51
C PRO A 259 -5.80 31.16 -3.21
N THR A 260 -4.65 30.73 -2.74
CA THR A 260 -4.34 29.31 -2.57
C THR A 260 -3.76 29.02 -1.19
N HIS A 261 -4.23 27.95 -0.58
CA HIS A 261 -3.63 27.32 0.59
C HIS A 261 -3.02 25.98 0.20
N VAL A 262 -1.78 25.73 0.62
CA VAL A 262 -1.04 24.49 0.31
C VAL A 262 -0.83 23.67 1.56
N VAL A 263 -1.21 22.38 1.53
CA VAL A 263 -0.96 21.47 2.63
C VAL A 263 0.00 20.37 2.18
N PHE A 264 1.18 20.33 2.81
CA PHE A 264 2.15 19.26 2.61
C PHE A 264 1.83 18.08 3.51
N VAL A 265 1.64 16.88 2.92
CA VAL A 265 1.14 15.71 3.62
C VAL A 265 2.19 14.60 3.70
N PRO A 266 2.72 14.30 4.89
CA PRO A 266 3.66 13.19 5.09
C PRO A 266 2.94 11.85 4.99
N GLN A 267 3.58 10.89 4.31
CA GLN A 267 3.10 9.50 4.22
C GLN A 267 3.88 8.58 5.15
N LEU A 268 5.20 8.79 5.30
CA LEU A 268 6.04 8.05 6.22
C LEU A 268 6.21 8.82 7.54
N TYR A 269 5.92 8.14 8.66
CA TYR A 269 5.99 8.70 10.01
C TYR A 269 6.82 7.84 10.98
N GLY A 270 7.56 6.86 10.46
CA GLY A 270 8.42 5.98 11.24
C GLY A 270 9.61 6.69 11.90
N SER A 271 10.21 6.06 12.89
CA SER A 271 11.35 6.63 13.63
C SER A 271 12.61 6.82 12.78
N THR A 272 12.79 5.98 11.76
CA THR A 272 13.98 6.01 10.87
C THR A 272 13.70 6.69 9.53
N HIS A 273 12.45 6.72 9.09
CA HIS A 273 12.03 7.28 7.80
C HIS A 273 10.78 8.12 8.03
N ARG A 274 10.95 9.44 7.97
CA ARG A 274 9.87 10.42 8.12
C ARG A 274 9.91 11.43 6.99
N ASP A 275 8.75 11.77 6.45
CA ASP A 275 8.65 12.76 5.39
C ASP A 275 8.63 14.20 5.93
N THR A 276 8.14 14.40 7.16
CA THR A 276 7.90 15.74 7.73
C THR A 276 9.09 16.68 7.64
N PRO A 277 10.33 16.32 8.05
CA PRO A 277 11.47 17.24 7.98
C PRO A 277 11.80 17.67 6.54
N TYR A 278 11.63 16.76 5.58
CA TYR A 278 11.83 17.08 4.16
C TYR A 278 10.73 18.00 3.64
N LEU A 279 9.47 17.73 3.97
CA LEU A 279 8.33 18.54 3.55
C LEU A 279 8.38 19.96 4.15
N GLU A 280 8.86 20.12 5.39
CA GLU A 280 9.12 21.43 5.98
C GLU A 280 10.19 22.24 5.21
N THR A 281 11.20 21.55 4.69
CA THR A 281 12.21 22.17 3.84
C THR A 281 11.63 22.61 2.50
N LEU A 282 10.79 21.75 1.90
CA LEU A 282 10.12 22.05 0.64
C LEU A 282 9.11 23.21 0.78
N ALA A 283 8.35 23.25 1.88
CA ALA A 283 7.39 24.32 2.16
C ALA A 283 8.05 25.71 2.22
N ARG A 284 9.28 25.80 2.71
CA ARG A 284 10.06 27.08 2.75
C ARG A 284 10.45 27.60 1.37
N LEU A 285 10.35 26.80 0.32
CA LEU A 285 10.61 27.22 -1.06
C LEU A 285 9.41 27.92 -1.71
N LEU A 286 8.22 27.82 -1.09
CA LEU A 286 7.05 28.53 -1.61
C LEU A 286 7.18 30.04 -1.48
N PRO A 287 6.65 30.81 -2.45
CA PRO A 287 6.56 32.27 -2.32
C PRO A 287 5.74 32.68 -1.10
N ALA A 288 6.11 33.76 -0.45
CA ALA A 288 5.48 34.28 0.77
C ALA A 288 3.98 34.65 0.62
N ASN A 289 3.51 34.86 -0.60
CA ASN A 289 2.10 35.13 -0.90
C ASN A 289 1.24 33.86 -1.03
N ILE A 290 1.82 32.65 -0.95
CA ILE A 290 1.09 31.40 -0.95
C ILE A 290 1.08 30.87 0.50
N SER A 291 -0.09 30.81 1.10
CA SER A 291 -0.25 30.24 2.44
C SER A 291 0.04 28.73 2.43
N CYS A 292 0.78 28.22 3.39
CA CYS A 292 1.08 26.80 3.47
C CYS A 292 1.24 26.28 4.90
N GLU A 293 1.01 24.98 5.06
CA GLU A 293 1.32 24.24 6.27
C GLU A 293 1.85 22.82 5.95
N VAL A 294 2.54 22.21 6.92
CA VAL A 294 2.90 20.80 6.88
C VAL A 294 2.03 20.06 7.87
N LEU A 295 1.30 19.07 7.38
CA LEU A 295 0.37 18.28 8.20
C LEU A 295 1.13 17.48 9.27
N SER A 296 0.58 17.48 10.49
CA SER A 296 1.16 16.70 11.59
C SER A 296 1.17 15.18 11.29
N ASP A 297 2.26 14.51 11.65
CA ASP A 297 2.37 13.04 11.62
C ASP A 297 1.30 12.32 12.48
N ALA A 298 0.70 13.02 13.44
CA ALA A 298 -0.36 12.47 14.28
C ALA A 298 -1.69 12.23 13.53
N LYS A 299 -1.87 12.84 12.35
CA LYS A 299 -3.07 12.66 11.53
C LYS A 299 -3.17 11.24 10.99
N SER A 300 -4.30 10.59 11.23
CA SER A 300 -4.61 9.24 10.76
C SER A 300 -4.71 9.18 9.23
N SER A 301 -4.64 7.98 8.68
CA SER A 301 -4.86 7.75 7.24
C SER A 301 -6.25 8.23 6.79
N ASN A 302 -7.30 8.10 7.62
CA ASN A 302 -8.64 8.58 7.29
C ASN A 302 -8.73 10.09 7.26
N GLU A 303 -8.11 10.81 8.22
CA GLU A 303 -8.05 12.28 8.21
C GLU A 303 -7.27 12.78 7.00
N GLN A 304 -6.15 12.14 6.64
CA GLN A 304 -5.43 12.49 5.43
C GLN A 304 -6.27 12.27 4.17
N ARG A 305 -6.95 11.13 4.06
CA ARG A 305 -7.83 10.84 2.90
C ARG A 305 -8.95 11.87 2.76
N ALA A 306 -9.55 12.30 3.88
CA ALA A 306 -10.58 13.35 3.87
C ALA A 306 -10.02 14.71 3.40
N LEU A 307 -8.76 15.02 3.76
CA LEU A 307 -8.07 16.21 3.26
C LEU A 307 -7.82 16.12 1.74
N PHE A 308 -7.34 14.98 1.24
CA PHE A 308 -7.19 14.75 -0.20
C PHE A 308 -8.52 14.90 -0.94
N ALA A 309 -9.63 14.42 -0.36
CA ALA A 309 -10.95 14.55 -0.98
C ALA A 309 -11.48 16.00 -1.01
N ALA A 310 -11.00 16.86 -0.11
CA ALA A 310 -11.34 18.28 -0.09
C ALA A 310 -10.46 19.13 -1.03
N ALA A 311 -9.40 18.54 -1.61
CA ALA A 311 -8.45 19.28 -2.44
C ALA A 311 -9.01 19.68 -3.81
N ASP A 312 -8.54 20.80 -4.33
CA ASP A 312 -8.77 21.21 -5.72
C ASP A 312 -7.74 20.61 -6.68
N TRP A 313 -6.52 20.38 -6.16
CA TRP A 313 -5.41 19.75 -6.86
C TRP A 313 -4.56 18.91 -5.91
N VAL A 314 -4.01 17.85 -6.45
CA VAL A 314 -3.01 17.03 -5.77
C VAL A 314 -1.71 17.01 -6.58
N VAL A 315 -0.57 17.23 -5.91
CA VAL A 315 0.76 16.96 -6.45
C VAL A 315 1.32 15.76 -5.70
N ALA A 316 1.36 14.62 -6.38
CA ALA A 316 1.69 13.32 -5.79
C ALA A 316 3.08 12.85 -6.20
N GLY A 317 4.06 12.92 -5.30
CA GLY A 317 5.37 12.28 -5.45
C GLY A 317 5.44 10.89 -4.79
N ARG A 318 4.34 10.41 -4.21
CA ARG A 318 4.19 9.08 -3.62
C ARG A 318 2.96 8.37 -4.16
N TYR A 319 2.95 7.04 -4.06
CA TYR A 319 1.90 6.19 -4.62
C TYR A 319 0.51 6.45 -4.01
N HIS A 320 0.37 6.36 -2.68
CA HIS A 320 -0.95 6.46 -2.06
C HIS A 320 -1.61 7.83 -2.19
N PRO A 321 -0.92 8.98 -2.17
CA PRO A 321 -1.47 10.26 -2.57
C PRO A 321 -2.15 10.24 -3.94
N ALA A 322 -1.57 9.57 -4.94
CA ALA A 322 -2.23 9.39 -6.24
C ALA A 322 -3.48 8.50 -6.13
N VAL A 323 -3.42 7.40 -5.35
CA VAL A 323 -4.58 6.55 -5.05
C VAL A 323 -5.69 7.35 -4.36
N PHE A 324 -5.35 8.20 -3.39
CA PHE A 324 -6.34 9.03 -2.67
C PHE A 324 -6.99 10.07 -3.60
N ALA A 325 -6.20 10.70 -4.48
CA ALA A 325 -6.72 11.61 -5.49
C ALA A 325 -7.71 10.91 -6.44
N VAL A 326 -7.34 9.74 -6.98
CA VAL A 326 -8.22 8.91 -7.82
C VAL A 326 -9.48 8.49 -7.07
N SER A 327 -9.35 8.04 -5.81
CA SER A 327 -10.48 7.62 -4.95
C SER A 327 -11.48 8.75 -4.69
N ALA A 328 -11.01 9.99 -4.66
CA ALA A 328 -11.80 11.19 -4.42
C ALA A 328 -12.19 11.94 -5.71
N ALA A 329 -11.77 11.46 -6.87
CA ALA A 329 -11.94 12.12 -8.18
C ALA A 329 -11.34 13.53 -8.25
N VAL A 330 -10.24 13.76 -7.52
CA VAL A 330 -9.53 15.03 -7.49
C VAL A 330 -8.42 15.05 -8.55
N PRO A 331 -8.34 16.11 -9.38
CA PRO A 331 -7.26 16.28 -10.33
C PRO A 331 -5.88 16.16 -9.71
N VAL A 332 -4.99 15.42 -10.38
CA VAL A 332 -3.67 15.09 -9.84
C VAL A 332 -2.57 15.26 -10.88
N LEU A 333 -1.43 15.80 -10.48
CA LEU A 333 -0.14 15.63 -11.15
C LEU A 333 0.69 14.65 -10.34
N CYS A 334 1.01 13.50 -10.92
CA CYS A 334 1.80 12.46 -10.26
C CYS A 334 3.21 12.39 -10.84
N ILE A 335 4.22 12.45 -9.99
CA ILE A 335 5.63 12.21 -10.34
C ILE A 335 6.02 10.84 -9.77
N ALA A 336 6.04 9.83 -10.63
CA ALA A 336 6.19 8.43 -10.27
C ALA A 336 7.66 8.01 -10.20
N TYR A 337 8.13 7.52 -9.05
CA TYR A 337 9.45 6.90 -8.90
C TYR A 337 9.41 5.37 -9.05
N GLU A 338 8.22 4.78 -9.12
CA GLU A 338 7.97 3.35 -9.35
C GLU A 338 6.72 3.15 -10.23
N HIS A 339 6.70 2.04 -10.95
CA HIS A 339 5.65 1.69 -11.91
C HIS A 339 4.22 1.61 -11.32
N LYS A 340 4.09 1.38 -10.01
CA LYS A 340 2.77 1.23 -9.35
C LYS A 340 1.91 2.50 -9.45
N ALA A 341 2.51 3.68 -9.36
CA ALA A 341 1.77 4.95 -9.51
C ALA A 341 1.29 5.15 -10.95
N THR A 342 2.12 4.81 -11.93
CA THR A 342 1.73 4.77 -13.34
C THR A 342 0.55 3.83 -13.56
N GLY A 343 0.60 2.62 -12.96
CA GLY A 343 -0.45 1.61 -13.09
C GLY A 343 -1.82 2.08 -12.61
N VAL A 344 -1.91 2.75 -11.46
CA VAL A 344 -3.20 3.24 -10.95
C VAL A 344 -3.79 4.37 -11.80
N LEU A 345 -2.95 5.29 -12.30
CA LEU A 345 -3.43 6.40 -13.16
C LEU A 345 -3.82 5.89 -14.57
N GLN A 346 -3.12 4.90 -15.11
CA GLN A 346 -3.52 4.21 -16.33
C GLN A 346 -4.87 3.50 -16.15
N ALA A 347 -5.04 2.76 -15.05
CA ALA A 347 -6.32 2.10 -14.74
C ALA A 347 -7.48 3.11 -14.53
N ALA A 348 -7.17 4.31 -14.03
CA ALA A 348 -8.12 5.41 -13.91
C ALA A 348 -8.40 6.14 -15.25
N GLY A 349 -7.79 5.73 -16.37
CA GLY A 349 -7.97 6.38 -17.67
C GLY A 349 -7.34 7.78 -17.78
N VAL A 350 -6.39 8.10 -16.93
CA VAL A 350 -5.69 9.40 -16.87
C VAL A 350 -4.16 9.23 -16.96
N PRO A 351 -3.62 8.52 -17.97
CA PRO A 351 -2.19 8.30 -18.11
C PRO A 351 -1.40 9.60 -18.36
N ASP A 352 -2.05 10.63 -18.83
CA ASP A 352 -1.53 11.99 -19.03
C ASP A 352 -1.26 12.72 -17.70
N ALA A 353 -1.83 12.27 -16.59
CA ALA A 353 -1.62 12.86 -15.26
C ALA A 353 -0.37 12.32 -14.52
N VAL A 354 0.40 11.41 -15.14
CA VAL A 354 1.62 10.83 -14.54
C VAL A 354 2.83 11.04 -15.44
N MET A 355 3.98 11.29 -14.80
CA MET A 355 5.29 11.32 -15.43
C MET A 355 6.32 10.58 -14.58
N SER A 356 7.41 10.11 -15.19
CA SER A 356 8.53 9.48 -14.48
C SER A 356 9.36 10.51 -13.73
N ILE A 357 9.82 10.17 -12.53
CA ILE A 357 10.77 10.99 -11.77
C ILE A 357 12.11 11.17 -12.51
N ASP A 358 12.47 10.22 -13.37
CA ASP A 358 13.70 10.27 -14.18
C ASP A 358 13.62 11.32 -15.32
N GLU A 359 12.39 11.71 -15.71
CA GLU A 359 12.11 12.71 -16.77
C GLU A 359 11.90 14.12 -16.22
N VAL A 360 11.96 14.31 -14.89
CA VAL A 360 11.67 15.57 -14.26
C VAL A 360 12.75 16.60 -14.57
N THR A 361 12.34 17.68 -15.22
CA THR A 361 13.00 19.00 -15.23
C THR A 361 11.95 20.07 -14.94
N VAL A 362 12.42 21.27 -14.60
CA VAL A 362 11.51 22.39 -14.30
C VAL A 362 10.60 22.68 -15.49
N GLU A 363 11.16 22.73 -16.71
CA GLU A 363 10.43 23.03 -17.94
C GLU A 363 9.37 21.99 -18.26
N VAL A 364 9.74 20.69 -18.11
CA VAL A 364 8.83 19.57 -18.39
C VAL A 364 7.66 19.57 -17.42
N VAL A 365 7.94 19.77 -16.12
CA VAL A 365 6.87 19.81 -15.10
C VAL A 365 5.99 21.06 -15.26
N GLN A 366 6.55 22.23 -15.60
CA GLN A 366 5.77 23.43 -15.90
C GLN A 366 4.84 23.22 -17.10
N ALA A 367 5.35 22.62 -18.18
CA ALA A 367 4.55 22.31 -19.36
C ALA A 367 3.40 21.36 -19.01
N LYS A 368 3.69 20.29 -18.25
CA LYS A 368 2.70 19.32 -17.80
C LYS A 368 1.65 19.93 -16.88
N ALA A 369 2.05 20.77 -15.92
CA ALA A 369 1.12 21.44 -15.03
C ALA A 369 0.15 22.37 -15.80
N ARG A 370 0.64 23.12 -16.80
CA ARG A 370 -0.21 23.98 -17.66
C ARG A 370 -1.16 23.14 -18.53
N GLU A 371 -0.69 22.03 -19.08
CA GLU A 371 -1.53 21.07 -19.83
C GLU A 371 -2.68 20.58 -18.96
N LEU A 372 -2.38 20.06 -17.76
CA LEU A 372 -3.40 19.56 -16.84
C LEU A 372 -4.36 20.64 -16.35
N LEU A 373 -3.86 21.86 -16.12
CA LEU A 373 -4.70 23.00 -15.74
C LEU A 373 -5.71 23.33 -16.84
N ALA A 374 -5.31 23.28 -18.10
CA ALA A 374 -6.19 23.54 -19.25
C ALA A 374 -7.31 22.49 -19.42
N VAL A 375 -7.04 21.24 -19.02
CA VAL A 375 -8.00 20.13 -19.12
C VAL A 375 -8.59 19.70 -17.77
N ARG A 376 -8.50 20.56 -16.74
CA ARG A 376 -8.92 20.23 -15.36
C ARG A 376 -10.32 19.62 -15.27
N ALA A 377 -11.31 20.20 -15.98
CA ALA A 377 -12.69 19.76 -15.94
C ALA A 377 -12.85 18.35 -16.54
N ASP A 378 -12.19 18.08 -17.66
CA ASP A 378 -12.16 16.77 -18.31
C ASP A 378 -11.46 15.73 -17.42
N LEU A 379 -10.31 16.09 -16.84
CA LEU A 379 -9.58 15.23 -15.91
C LEU A 379 -10.46 14.81 -14.71
N SER A 380 -11.16 15.78 -14.11
CA SER A 380 -12.08 15.52 -13.01
C SER A 380 -13.24 14.61 -13.43
N ALA A 381 -13.84 14.83 -14.60
CA ALA A 381 -14.93 14.00 -15.13
C ALA A 381 -14.46 12.55 -15.39
N ARG A 382 -13.29 12.35 -15.99
CA ARG A 382 -12.69 11.01 -16.17
C ARG A 382 -12.47 10.30 -14.84
N LEU A 383 -11.93 10.98 -13.84
CA LEU A 383 -11.72 10.44 -12.52
C LEU A 383 -13.02 10.09 -11.79
N GLN A 384 -14.10 10.89 -11.96
CA GLN A 384 -15.42 10.59 -11.40
C GLN A 384 -16.00 9.27 -11.95
N VAL A 385 -15.85 9.04 -13.24
CA VAL A 385 -16.26 7.76 -13.86
C VAL A 385 -15.38 6.62 -13.37
N ALA A 386 -14.06 6.80 -13.36
CA ALA A 386 -13.12 5.78 -13.02
C ALA A 386 -13.25 5.31 -11.56
N GLN A 387 -13.42 6.21 -10.59
CA GLN A 387 -13.49 5.85 -9.17
C GLN A 387 -14.58 4.81 -8.86
N VAL A 388 -15.73 4.88 -9.55
CA VAL A 388 -16.84 3.93 -9.34
C VAL A 388 -16.44 2.54 -9.85
N ALA A 389 -15.92 2.46 -11.08
CA ALA A 389 -15.49 1.21 -11.69
C ALA A 389 -14.31 0.57 -10.91
N LEU A 390 -13.33 1.39 -10.50
CA LEU A 390 -12.18 0.91 -9.74
C LEU A 390 -12.56 0.41 -8.34
N ARG A 391 -13.55 1.04 -7.70
CA ARG A 391 -14.09 0.55 -6.42
C ARG A 391 -14.69 -0.84 -6.57
N GLU A 392 -15.46 -1.07 -7.61
CA GLU A 392 -16.04 -2.39 -7.91
C GLU A 392 -14.94 -3.43 -8.15
N VAL A 393 -13.95 -3.11 -8.99
CA VAL A 393 -12.79 -4.01 -9.24
C VAL A 393 -12.06 -4.35 -7.94
N SER A 394 -11.78 -3.35 -7.09
CA SER A 394 -11.11 -3.56 -5.81
C SER A 394 -11.94 -4.43 -4.85
N SER A 395 -13.26 -4.22 -4.78
CA SER A 395 -14.17 -4.97 -3.89
C SER A 395 -14.24 -6.46 -4.22
N ARG A 396 -14.04 -6.85 -5.47
CA ARG A 396 -13.98 -8.28 -5.88
C ARG A 396 -12.91 -9.05 -5.10
N THR A 397 -11.84 -8.39 -4.68
CA THR A 397 -10.78 -9.00 -3.88
C THR A 397 -11.30 -9.41 -2.50
N SER A 398 -12.13 -8.58 -1.85
CA SER A 398 -12.79 -8.93 -0.58
C SER A 398 -13.79 -10.08 -0.76
N GLY A 399 -14.56 -10.09 -1.84
CA GLY A 399 -15.45 -11.20 -2.21
C GLY A 399 -14.71 -12.54 -2.34
N ALA A 400 -13.51 -12.53 -2.91
CA ALA A 400 -12.69 -13.74 -3.02
C ALA A 400 -12.21 -14.27 -1.65
N VAL A 401 -11.89 -13.38 -0.69
CA VAL A 401 -11.61 -13.79 0.71
C VAL A 401 -12.84 -14.45 1.31
N ALA A 402 -14.03 -13.84 1.14
CA ALA A 402 -15.27 -14.38 1.66
C ALA A 402 -15.60 -15.77 1.09
N GLU A 403 -15.34 -16.00 -0.19
CA GLU A 403 -15.47 -17.35 -0.79
C GLU A 403 -14.56 -18.39 -0.12
N LEU A 404 -13.29 -18.05 0.13
CA LEU A 404 -12.35 -18.95 0.79
C LEU A 404 -12.81 -19.28 2.23
N VAL A 405 -13.26 -18.28 2.98
CA VAL A 405 -13.81 -18.47 4.33
C VAL A 405 -15.04 -19.37 4.29
N ARG A 406 -16.02 -19.11 3.43
CA ARG A 406 -17.24 -19.95 3.32
C ARG A 406 -16.93 -21.39 2.94
N ARG A 407 -15.84 -21.65 2.19
CA ARG A 407 -15.37 -23.00 1.86
C ARG A 407 -14.68 -23.70 3.03
N SER A 408 -13.93 -22.96 3.85
CA SER A 408 -13.23 -23.55 5.01
C SER A 408 -14.18 -23.89 6.17
N MET A 409 -15.32 -23.21 6.25
CA MET A 409 -16.35 -23.44 7.28
C MET A 409 -17.33 -24.58 6.96
N LYS A 410 -17.32 -25.09 5.72
CA LYS A 410 -18.07 -26.28 5.28
C LYS A 410 -17.27 -27.55 5.56
#